data_a553f439ec62dbdc2718ac19f173481b
#
_entry.id   a553f439ec62dbdc2718ac19f173481b
#
_cell.length_a   1.000
_cell.length_b   1.000
_cell.length_c   1.000
_cell.angle_alpha   90.00
_cell.angle_beta   90.00
_cell.angle_gamma   90.00
#
_symmetry.space_group_name_H-M   'P 1'
#
loop_
_entity.id
_entity.type
_entity.pdbx_description
1 polymer ?
#
loop_
_entity_poly.entity_id
_entity_poly.type
_entity_poly.pdbx_seq_one_letter_code
_entity_poly.pdbx_strand_id
1 'polypeptide(L)'
;FEVLDAVLPVRRRVLEVASGTGQHVSYFASRLREIQWLPTDLDRDALPSIDSWCEGVVNVAPAQTLDVCEPWPSLSVDALVNINMIHISPWRTCLGLFEGASQVIKPGGILYLYGPFKRGGQHTAASNEQFEQSLRSSDASWGDRDIDDVTPTAVQNGCDLDRVVGMPANNL
;
A
#
# COMPACT_ATOMS: atom_id res chain seq x y z
N PHE A 1 -12.86 -0.80 -3.27
CA PHE A 1 -13.46 -1.09 -1.96
C PHE A 1 -13.81 -2.59 -1.83
N GLU A 2 -14.63 -3.13 -2.72
CA GLU A 2 -15.17 -4.50 -2.64
C GLU A 2 -14.10 -5.57 -2.43
N VAL A 3 -12.97 -5.48 -3.15
CA VAL A 3 -11.86 -6.44 -3.00
C VAL A 3 -11.25 -6.34 -1.60
N LEU A 4 -11.00 -5.12 -1.12
CA LEU A 4 -10.42 -4.88 0.20
C LEU A 4 -11.36 -5.37 1.31
N ASP A 5 -12.65 -5.11 1.20
CA ASP A 5 -13.69 -5.59 2.12
C ASP A 5 -13.75 -7.13 2.17
N ALA A 6 -13.61 -7.78 1.00
CA ALA A 6 -13.63 -9.24 0.91
C ALA A 6 -12.39 -9.94 1.49
N VAL A 7 -11.24 -9.26 1.53
CA VAL A 7 -9.97 -9.86 1.99
C VAL A 7 -9.61 -9.46 3.41
N LEU A 8 -10.00 -8.27 3.87
CA LEU A 8 -9.69 -7.82 5.23
C LEU A 8 -10.59 -8.53 6.24
N PRO A 9 -10.01 -9.18 7.24
CA PRO A 9 -10.80 -9.80 8.30
C PRO A 9 -11.43 -8.75 9.21
N VAL A 10 -12.61 -9.03 9.74
CA VAL A 10 -13.36 -8.17 10.67
C VAL A 10 -12.61 -8.01 12.00
N ARG A 11 -12.73 -6.82 12.63
CA ARG A 11 -12.16 -6.49 13.96
C ARG A 11 -10.64 -6.63 14.01
N ARG A 12 -9.94 -6.02 13.06
CA ARG A 12 -8.49 -6.13 12.88
C ARG A 12 -7.81 -4.75 12.91
N ARG A 13 -6.50 -4.80 13.08
CA ARG A 13 -5.62 -3.63 12.93
C ARG A 13 -4.98 -3.65 11.55
N VAL A 14 -5.15 -2.59 10.81
CA VAL A 14 -4.62 -2.42 9.46
C VAL A 14 -3.67 -1.23 9.44
N LEU A 15 -2.45 -1.45 8.98
CA LEU A 15 -1.48 -0.40 8.70
C LEU A 15 -1.66 0.05 7.23
N GLU A 16 -1.92 1.33 7.00
CA GLU A 16 -1.81 1.91 5.66
C GLU A 16 -0.47 2.62 5.53
N VAL A 17 0.32 2.20 4.54
CA VAL A 17 1.65 2.76 4.26
C VAL A 17 1.55 3.71 3.09
N ALA A 18 2.07 4.92 3.24
CA ALA A 18 1.97 6.02 2.30
C ALA A 18 0.52 6.43 2.03
N SER A 19 -0.14 6.93 3.06
CA SER A 19 -1.55 7.35 3.02
C SER A 19 -1.78 8.62 2.18
N GLY A 20 -0.72 9.34 1.79
CA GLY A 20 -0.79 10.53 0.96
C GLY A 20 -1.64 11.62 1.59
N THR A 21 -2.74 11.97 0.95
CA THR A 21 -3.67 12.99 1.48
C THR A 21 -4.59 12.48 2.59
N GLY A 22 -4.72 11.14 2.77
CA GLY A 22 -5.64 10.53 3.72
C GLY A 22 -7.02 10.15 3.14
N GLN A 23 -7.25 10.39 1.85
CA GLN A 23 -8.55 10.09 1.21
C GLN A 23 -8.90 8.61 1.25
N HIS A 24 -7.93 7.71 1.02
CA HIS A 24 -8.18 6.27 0.99
C HIS A 24 -8.52 5.76 2.39
N VAL A 25 -7.68 6.02 3.38
CA VAL A 25 -7.93 5.58 4.75
C VAL A 25 -9.26 6.10 5.29
N SER A 26 -9.58 7.38 5.07
CA SER A 26 -10.86 7.98 5.48
C SER A 26 -12.05 7.27 4.81
N TYR A 27 -11.95 7.02 3.50
CA TYR A 27 -12.99 6.32 2.75
C TYR A 27 -13.19 4.88 3.24
N PHE A 28 -12.10 4.12 3.46
CA PHE A 28 -12.18 2.74 3.93
C PHE A 28 -12.65 2.67 5.38
N ALA A 29 -12.07 3.46 6.27
CA ALA A 29 -12.40 3.44 7.68
C ALA A 29 -13.85 3.82 7.97
N SER A 30 -14.42 4.77 7.23
CA SER A 30 -15.83 5.15 7.38
C SER A 30 -16.80 4.02 7.03
N ARG A 31 -16.37 3.04 6.22
CA ARG A 31 -17.17 1.87 5.78
C ARG A 31 -16.84 0.61 6.57
N LEU A 32 -15.58 0.41 6.92
CA LEU A 32 -15.06 -0.74 7.65
C LEU A 32 -14.86 -0.37 9.13
N ARG A 33 -15.94 -0.02 9.80
CA ARG A 33 -15.95 0.58 11.16
C ARG A 33 -15.39 -0.33 12.25
N GLU A 34 -15.33 -1.63 12.03
CA GLU A 34 -14.78 -2.60 12.98
C GLU A 34 -13.27 -2.81 12.81
N ILE A 35 -12.66 -2.20 11.80
CA ILE A 35 -11.22 -2.24 11.55
C ILE A 35 -10.57 -0.99 12.15
N GLN A 36 -9.52 -1.19 12.93
CA GLN A 36 -8.67 -0.11 13.43
C GLN A 36 -7.62 0.22 12.38
N TRP A 37 -7.63 1.44 11.86
CA TRP A 37 -6.68 1.91 10.85
C TRP A 37 -5.54 2.70 11.47
N LEU A 38 -4.33 2.44 10.96
CA LEU A 38 -3.08 3.10 11.36
C LEU A 38 -2.46 3.74 10.10
N PRO A 39 -2.82 4.98 9.75
CA PRO A 39 -2.26 5.65 8.58
C PRO A 39 -0.83 6.11 8.83
N THR A 40 0.01 5.98 7.81
CA THR A 40 1.40 6.45 7.86
C THR A 40 1.82 7.09 6.55
N ASP A 41 2.75 8.03 6.62
CA ASP A 41 3.41 8.59 5.44
C ASP A 41 4.87 8.93 5.75
N LEU A 42 5.72 8.93 4.73
CA LEU A 42 7.09 9.42 4.83
C LEU A 42 7.12 10.94 5.01
N ASP A 43 6.25 11.63 4.28
CA ASP A 43 6.15 13.09 4.31
C ASP A 43 5.40 13.55 5.55
N ARG A 44 6.14 14.19 6.46
CA ARG A 44 5.56 14.75 7.68
C ARG A 44 4.55 15.87 7.42
N ASP A 45 4.68 16.57 6.30
CA ASP A 45 3.75 17.64 5.92
C ASP A 45 2.42 17.10 5.41
N ALA A 46 2.35 15.80 5.04
CA ALA A 46 1.12 15.11 4.70
C ALA A 46 0.27 14.72 5.93
N LEU A 47 0.90 14.53 7.12
CA LEU A 47 0.19 14.02 8.31
C LEU A 47 -1.02 14.88 8.72
N PRO A 48 -0.94 16.24 8.76
CA PRO A 48 -2.11 17.07 9.07
C PRO A 48 -3.25 16.91 8.06
N SER A 49 -2.95 16.64 6.78
CA SER A 49 -3.97 16.35 5.76
C SER A 49 -4.67 15.03 6.04
N ILE A 50 -3.90 13.98 6.38
CA ILE A 50 -4.44 12.66 6.72
C ILE A 50 -5.38 12.78 7.92
N ASP A 51 -4.93 13.45 8.99
CA ASP A 51 -5.73 13.64 10.20
C ASP A 51 -7.00 14.46 9.91
N SER A 52 -6.91 15.49 9.07
CA SER A 52 -8.06 16.29 8.68
C SER A 52 -9.10 15.49 7.87
N TRP A 53 -8.64 14.64 6.93
CA TRP A 53 -9.55 13.76 6.18
C TRP A 53 -10.23 12.72 7.06
N CYS A 54 -9.58 12.33 8.17
CA CYS A 54 -10.08 11.36 9.12
C CYS A 54 -10.83 11.99 10.31
N GLU A 55 -11.03 13.31 10.32
CA GLU A 55 -11.75 13.98 11.39
C GLU A 55 -13.16 13.38 11.58
N GLY A 56 -13.48 12.97 12.81
CA GLY A 56 -14.73 12.30 13.15
C GLY A 56 -14.81 10.82 12.78
N VAL A 57 -13.78 10.24 12.17
CA VAL A 57 -13.69 8.79 11.89
C VAL A 57 -13.03 8.09 13.07
N VAL A 58 -13.83 7.54 13.97
CA VAL A 58 -13.41 7.08 15.31
C VAL A 58 -12.46 5.86 15.34
N ASN A 59 -12.36 5.14 14.25
CA ASN A 59 -11.54 3.93 14.11
C ASN A 59 -10.22 4.18 13.32
N VAL A 60 -9.80 5.44 13.22
CA VAL A 60 -8.50 5.82 12.65
C VAL A 60 -7.65 6.40 13.77
N ALA A 61 -6.42 5.91 13.91
CA ALA A 61 -5.44 6.48 14.81
C ALA A 61 -4.82 7.76 14.19
N PRO A 62 -4.23 8.66 14.98
CA PRO A 62 -3.46 9.77 14.43
C PRO A 62 -2.37 9.30 13.48
N ALA A 63 -2.19 10.00 12.36
CA ALA A 63 -1.20 9.67 11.34
C ALA A 63 0.23 9.74 11.91
N GLN A 64 1.07 8.81 11.49
CA GLN A 64 2.46 8.73 11.95
C GLN A 64 3.44 8.71 10.78
N THR A 65 4.66 9.21 11.02
CA THR A 65 5.74 9.12 10.04
C THR A 65 6.24 7.69 9.93
N LEU A 66 6.38 7.19 8.71
CA LEU A 66 7.03 5.92 8.42
C LEU A 66 7.85 6.03 7.14
N ASP A 67 9.18 5.89 7.25
CA ASP A 67 10.05 5.59 6.11
C ASP A 67 10.22 4.07 6.05
N VAL A 68 9.76 3.46 4.98
CA VAL A 68 9.86 2.00 4.81
C VAL A 68 11.30 1.52 4.62
N CYS A 69 12.24 2.40 4.31
CA CYS A 69 13.66 2.09 4.17
C CYS A 69 14.44 2.17 5.49
N GLU A 70 13.81 2.64 6.56
CA GLU A 70 14.38 2.74 7.89
C GLU A 70 13.82 1.65 8.82
N PRO A 71 14.42 1.42 10.00
CA PRO A 71 13.90 0.44 10.96
C PRO A 71 12.43 0.72 11.32
N TRP A 72 11.59 -0.28 11.16
CA TRP A 72 10.17 -0.16 11.46
C TRP A 72 9.89 -0.15 12.96
N PRO A 73 8.84 0.55 13.41
CA PRO A 73 8.45 0.54 14.82
C PRO A 73 8.00 -0.87 15.25
N SER A 74 8.19 -1.18 16.52
CA SER A 74 7.66 -2.41 17.12
C SER A 74 6.14 -2.36 17.14
N LEU A 75 5.51 -3.03 16.20
CA LEU A 75 4.08 -2.97 15.94
C LEU A 75 3.62 -4.35 15.45
N SER A 76 2.36 -4.68 15.69
CA SER A 76 1.76 -5.93 15.20
C SER A 76 0.40 -5.63 14.60
N VAL A 77 0.21 -5.98 13.33
CA VAL A 77 -1.01 -5.75 12.57
C VAL A 77 -1.50 -7.04 11.93
N ASP A 78 -2.77 -7.05 11.56
CA ASP A 78 -3.40 -8.18 10.90
C ASP A 78 -3.35 -8.03 9.37
N ALA A 79 -3.21 -6.79 8.89
CA ALA A 79 -3.00 -6.51 7.48
C ALA A 79 -2.22 -5.21 7.28
N LEU A 80 -1.59 -5.10 6.11
CA LEU A 80 -0.95 -3.91 5.60
C LEU A 80 -1.54 -3.58 4.23
N VAL A 81 -1.88 -2.32 4.02
CA VAL A 81 -2.39 -1.79 2.75
C VAL A 81 -1.40 -0.78 2.20
N ASN A 82 -1.05 -0.93 0.93
CA ASN A 82 -0.27 0.05 0.20
C ASN A 82 -0.88 0.32 -1.17
N ILE A 83 -1.07 1.59 -1.47
CA ILE A 83 -1.68 2.05 -2.71
C ILE A 83 -0.68 2.94 -3.46
N ASN A 84 -0.28 2.51 -4.63
CA ASN A 84 0.61 3.19 -5.58
C ASN A 84 2.05 3.46 -5.14
N MET A 85 2.40 3.50 -3.85
CA MET A 85 3.71 3.95 -3.38
C MET A 85 4.87 3.25 -4.10
N ILE A 86 4.83 1.94 -4.27
CA ILE A 86 5.93 1.20 -4.89
C ILE A 86 6.17 1.58 -6.36
N HIS A 87 5.17 2.17 -7.04
CA HIS A 87 5.28 2.65 -8.43
C HIS A 87 5.85 4.08 -8.51
N ILE A 88 5.57 4.90 -7.50
CA ILE A 88 5.98 6.31 -7.40
C ILE A 88 7.14 6.51 -6.42
N SER A 89 8.04 5.55 -6.36
CA SER A 89 9.22 5.54 -5.49
C SER A 89 10.32 4.66 -6.10
N PRO A 90 11.59 4.77 -5.65
CA PRO A 90 12.66 3.87 -6.07
C PRO A 90 12.39 2.41 -5.67
N TRP A 91 12.96 1.44 -6.39
CA TRP A 91 12.80 0.00 -6.11
C TRP A 91 13.15 -0.40 -4.67
N ARG A 92 14.14 0.25 -4.05
CA ARG A 92 14.51 0.03 -2.64
C ARG A 92 13.34 0.17 -1.68
N THR A 93 12.37 1.04 -2.02
CA THR A 93 11.16 1.27 -1.22
C THR A 93 10.25 0.04 -1.24
N CYS A 94 10.18 -0.65 -2.39
CA CYS A 94 9.49 -1.93 -2.51
C CYS A 94 10.16 -2.99 -1.63
N LEU A 95 11.49 -3.08 -1.64
CA LEU A 95 12.24 -4.00 -0.78
C LEU A 95 11.99 -3.71 0.70
N GLY A 96 12.11 -2.45 1.12
CA GLY A 96 11.86 -2.02 2.50
C GLY A 96 10.41 -2.28 2.95
N LEU A 97 9.43 -2.11 2.05
CA LEU A 97 8.04 -2.44 2.33
C LEU A 97 7.87 -3.93 2.68
N PHE A 98 8.44 -4.85 1.90
CA PHE A 98 8.31 -6.28 2.17
C PHE A 98 9.09 -6.71 3.42
N GLU A 99 10.30 -6.17 3.61
CA GLU A 99 11.09 -6.44 4.81
C GLU A 99 10.34 -5.99 6.07
N GLY A 100 9.82 -4.76 6.09
CA GLY A 100 9.05 -4.25 7.22
C GLY A 100 7.73 -4.98 7.41
N ALA A 101 7.02 -5.31 6.32
CA ALA A 101 5.78 -6.09 6.37
C ALA A 101 5.99 -7.45 7.07
N SER A 102 7.10 -8.14 6.78
CA SER A 102 7.45 -9.43 7.39
C SER A 102 7.63 -9.35 8.91
N GLN A 103 8.01 -8.17 9.43
CA GLN A 103 8.23 -7.93 10.86
C GLN A 103 6.96 -7.58 11.61
N VAL A 104 6.00 -6.91 10.95
CA VAL A 104 4.83 -6.34 11.62
C VAL A 104 3.53 -7.09 11.34
N ILE A 105 3.41 -7.79 10.21
CA ILE A 105 2.23 -8.57 9.88
C ILE A 105 2.26 -9.89 10.65
N LYS A 106 1.17 -10.21 11.35
CA LYS A 106 1.00 -11.48 12.05
C LYS A 106 1.00 -12.66 11.08
N PRO A 107 1.43 -13.85 11.51
CA PRO A 107 1.28 -15.06 10.69
C PRO A 107 -0.17 -15.23 10.20
N GLY A 108 -0.33 -15.47 8.89
CA GLY A 108 -1.63 -15.55 8.23
C GLY A 108 -2.33 -14.19 8.00
N GLY A 109 -1.63 -13.09 8.26
CA GLY A 109 -2.11 -11.75 7.91
C GLY A 109 -1.97 -11.45 6.42
N ILE A 110 -2.39 -10.27 6.01
CA ILE A 110 -2.56 -9.90 4.60
C ILE A 110 -1.67 -8.69 4.26
N LEU A 111 -0.93 -8.78 3.16
CA LEU A 111 -0.34 -7.65 2.48
C LEU A 111 -1.16 -7.36 1.22
N TYR A 112 -1.80 -6.20 1.17
CA TYR A 112 -2.60 -5.74 0.04
C TYR A 112 -1.84 -4.65 -0.71
N LEU A 113 -1.56 -4.89 -1.99
CA LEU A 113 -0.94 -3.91 -2.89
C LEU A 113 -1.95 -3.53 -3.97
N TYR A 114 -2.00 -2.26 -4.34
CA TYR A 114 -2.83 -1.76 -5.43
C TYR A 114 -2.03 -0.78 -6.28
N GLY A 115 -2.13 -0.92 -7.60
CA GLY A 115 -1.48 -0.01 -8.54
C GLY A 115 -1.41 -0.53 -9.97
N PRO A 116 -0.76 0.21 -10.88
CA PRO A 116 -0.64 -0.10 -12.29
C PRO A 116 0.49 -1.11 -12.56
N PHE A 117 0.32 -2.35 -12.15
CA PHE A 117 1.34 -3.38 -12.37
C PHE A 117 1.46 -3.78 -13.84
N LYS A 118 2.67 -4.14 -14.25
CA LYS A 118 2.95 -4.91 -15.47
C LYS A 118 2.80 -6.41 -15.23
N ARG A 119 2.71 -7.15 -16.32
CA ARG A 119 2.78 -8.62 -16.34
C ARG A 119 3.69 -9.05 -17.49
N GLY A 120 4.72 -9.84 -17.21
CA GLY A 120 5.66 -10.32 -18.22
C GLY A 120 6.35 -9.18 -18.98
N GLY A 121 6.68 -8.10 -18.32
CA GLY A 121 7.29 -6.91 -18.92
C GLY A 121 6.33 -6.01 -19.70
N GLN A 122 5.04 -6.35 -19.76
CA GLN A 122 4.06 -5.60 -20.58
C GLN A 122 3.06 -4.85 -19.70
N HIS A 123 2.67 -3.66 -20.14
CA HIS A 123 1.59 -2.91 -19.52
C HIS A 123 0.25 -3.60 -19.76
N THR A 124 -0.62 -3.56 -18.78
CA THR A 124 -1.99 -4.08 -18.87
C THR A 124 -2.90 -3.22 -19.75
N ALA A 125 -2.51 -1.98 -20.01
CA ALA A 125 -3.19 -1.07 -20.93
C ALA A 125 -2.25 0.04 -21.42
N ALA A 126 -2.59 0.65 -22.57
CA ALA A 126 -1.85 1.78 -23.14
C ALA A 126 -1.84 3.02 -22.22
N SER A 127 -2.88 3.21 -21.40
CA SER A 127 -2.93 4.27 -20.39
C SER A 127 -1.87 4.12 -19.31
N ASN A 128 -1.53 2.88 -18.94
CA ASN A 128 -0.49 2.61 -17.94
C ASN A 128 0.91 2.90 -18.52
N GLU A 129 1.14 2.62 -19.80
CA GLU A 129 2.39 3.00 -20.47
C GLU A 129 2.60 4.53 -20.46
N GLN A 130 1.54 5.29 -20.77
CA GLN A 130 1.60 6.76 -20.69
C GLN A 130 1.83 7.25 -19.26
N PHE A 131 1.21 6.58 -18.29
CA PHE A 131 1.40 6.90 -16.88
C PHE A 131 2.85 6.63 -16.43
N GLU A 132 3.43 5.47 -16.80
CA GLU A 132 4.85 5.17 -16.52
C GLU A 132 5.78 6.21 -17.14
N GLN A 133 5.52 6.65 -18.37
CA GLN A 133 6.32 7.72 -19.01
C GLN A 133 6.28 9.01 -18.19
N SER A 134 5.11 9.38 -17.66
CA SER A 134 4.96 10.54 -16.78
C SER A 134 5.73 10.36 -15.47
N LEU A 135 5.65 9.18 -14.85
CA LEU A 135 6.39 8.87 -13.63
C LEU A 135 7.90 8.99 -13.85
N ARG A 136 8.43 8.36 -14.91
CA ARG A 136 9.87 8.41 -15.24
C ARG A 136 10.35 9.80 -15.64
N SER A 137 9.47 10.66 -16.15
CA SER A 137 9.78 12.07 -16.41
C SER A 137 9.93 12.88 -15.13
N SER A 138 9.24 12.48 -14.06
CA SER A 138 9.34 13.10 -12.74
C SER A 138 10.56 12.57 -11.97
N ASP A 139 10.78 11.25 -12.00
CA ASP A 139 11.94 10.58 -11.42
C ASP A 139 12.23 9.29 -12.18
N ALA A 140 13.45 9.16 -12.72
CA ALA A 140 13.86 8.01 -13.53
C ALA A 140 13.84 6.66 -12.78
N SER A 141 13.85 6.68 -11.44
CA SER A 141 13.75 5.50 -10.57
C SER A 141 12.32 5.02 -10.32
N TRP A 142 11.31 5.84 -10.69
CA TRP A 142 9.90 5.52 -10.58
C TRP A 142 9.41 4.73 -11.80
N GLY A 143 8.29 4.04 -11.68
CA GLY A 143 7.64 3.36 -12.79
C GLY A 143 6.79 2.18 -12.34
N ASP A 144 5.96 1.71 -13.26
CA ASP A 144 5.11 0.55 -13.04
C ASP A 144 5.95 -0.69 -12.75
N ARG A 145 5.68 -1.34 -11.63
CA ARG A 145 6.39 -2.56 -11.23
C ARG A 145 5.77 -3.76 -11.94
N ASP A 146 6.63 -4.72 -12.32
CA ASP A 146 6.15 -5.98 -12.83
C ASP A 146 5.79 -6.90 -11.65
N ILE A 147 4.63 -7.55 -11.73
CA ILE A 147 4.21 -8.52 -10.73
C ILE A 147 5.17 -9.71 -10.67
N ASP A 148 5.84 -10.01 -11.79
CA ASP A 148 6.81 -11.11 -11.87
C ASP A 148 8.14 -10.78 -11.14
N ASP A 149 8.44 -9.48 -10.89
CA ASP A 149 9.56 -9.04 -10.06
C ASP A 149 9.14 -8.87 -8.60
N VAL A 150 7.91 -8.38 -8.38
CA VAL A 150 7.36 -8.13 -7.03
C VAL A 150 7.08 -9.43 -6.29
N THR A 151 6.53 -10.45 -6.96
CA THR A 151 6.17 -11.72 -6.34
C THR A 151 7.36 -12.47 -5.73
N PRO A 152 8.51 -12.65 -6.40
CA PRO A 152 9.67 -13.27 -5.78
C PRO A 152 10.19 -12.49 -4.57
N THR A 153 10.13 -11.16 -4.61
CA THR A 153 10.52 -10.31 -3.49
C THR A 153 9.59 -10.53 -2.28
N ALA A 154 8.29 -10.65 -2.51
CA ALA A 154 7.32 -10.98 -1.48
C ALA A 154 7.62 -12.34 -0.84
N VAL A 155 7.85 -13.38 -1.66
CA VAL A 155 8.15 -14.75 -1.21
C VAL A 155 9.43 -14.80 -0.37
N GLN A 156 10.48 -14.09 -0.77
CA GLN A 156 11.73 -13.99 0.01
C GLN A 156 11.50 -13.39 1.42
N ASN A 157 10.45 -12.62 1.59
CA ASN A 157 10.05 -12.00 2.86
C ASN A 157 8.88 -12.73 3.54
N GLY A 158 8.57 -13.97 3.14
CA GLY A 158 7.57 -14.81 3.78
C GLY A 158 6.12 -14.49 3.42
N CYS A 159 5.88 -13.76 2.31
CA CYS A 159 4.55 -13.46 1.79
C CYS A 159 4.30 -14.25 0.49
N ASP A 160 3.36 -15.16 0.50
CA ASP A 160 2.93 -15.86 -0.71
C ASP A 160 1.88 -15.05 -1.47
N LEU A 161 1.93 -15.10 -2.80
CA LEU A 161 0.89 -14.49 -3.64
C LEU A 161 -0.39 -15.33 -3.57
N ASP A 162 -1.43 -14.80 -2.93
CA ASP A 162 -2.74 -15.46 -2.84
C ASP A 162 -3.54 -15.26 -4.13
N ARG A 163 -3.70 -14.02 -4.57
CA ARG A 163 -4.48 -13.70 -5.77
C ARG A 163 -4.06 -12.39 -6.42
N VAL A 164 -4.40 -12.27 -7.70
CA VAL A 164 -4.32 -11.02 -8.47
C VAL A 164 -5.72 -10.71 -9.01
N VAL A 165 -6.20 -9.50 -8.76
CA VAL A 165 -7.54 -9.06 -9.14
C VAL A 165 -7.44 -7.88 -10.11
N GLY A 166 -7.99 -8.05 -11.32
CA GLY A 166 -8.11 -6.93 -12.26
C GLY A 166 -9.08 -5.88 -11.75
N MET A 167 -8.63 -4.64 -11.68
CA MET A 167 -9.37 -3.51 -11.13
C MET A 167 -9.72 -2.49 -12.23
N PRO A 168 -10.73 -1.63 -12.01
CA PRO A 168 -11.00 -0.50 -12.88
C PRO A 168 -9.75 0.37 -13.10
N ALA A 169 -9.70 1.09 -14.22
CA ALA A 169 -8.56 1.91 -14.64
C ALA A 169 -7.26 1.11 -14.82
N ASN A 170 -7.38 -0.20 -15.16
CA ASN A 170 -6.27 -1.10 -15.49
C ASN A 170 -5.24 -1.33 -14.38
N ASN A 171 -5.63 -1.12 -13.13
CA ASN A 171 -4.83 -1.49 -11.96
C ASN A 171 -5.01 -2.97 -11.58
N LEU A 172 -4.14 -3.45 -10.74
CA LEU A 172 -4.21 -4.77 -10.11
C LEU A 172 -4.19 -4.64 -8.59
#